data_f23c6a294cb49395df2c2a7795194f81
#
_entry.id   f23c6a294cb49395df2c2a7795194f81
#
_cell.length_a   1.000
_cell.length_b   1.000
_cell.length_c   1.000
_cell.angle_alpha   90.00
_cell.angle_beta   90.00
_cell.angle_gamma   90.00
#
_symmetry.space_group_name_H-M   'P 1'
#
loop_
_entity.id
_entity.type
_entity.pdbx_description
1 polymer ?
#
loop_
_entity_poly.entity_id
_entity_poly.type
_entity_poly.pdbx_seq_one_letter_code
_entity_poly.pdbx_strand_id
1 'polypeptide(L)'
;MLMQPLWSITRIALIAAWTMTTPVLAEDIIGPSAQEQLRNGGSSEEVKPLLPEWHYGGFVDLGYSLNFNFPQNHLFRNRSTTPRVNELDLNMAAAYVRKDPTTDSRWGMELLGQGGQDAKDFGFGTNLPKVQGSDALRHFGRANVSYLAPVGNGLTLQAGLFNSFIGYESLYSKDNFNYTRAWIADYSPYLMFGANAQYQFNERWSGVFFIINEYFHLQNSNNVPSYGAQVAFKPSAPWTFKETVYYGPDQSDTSLEFWRLFSDSIVEWKVNDDVTLSGEYQVGTQEMATPGNPRVFYMGAAFPMRWHIAGPWSVALRPEVYWDRNGLMTGSEQLVRAVTTTAEYKFPYKWTNMIARLEYRYDESTGPGGGFFRSGEIAPGVIGLTPAQHMLIFGLIWTLDSP
;
A
#
# COMPACT_ATOMS: atom_id res chain seq x y z
N MET A 1 -31.21 1.12 47.66
CA MET A 1 -31.32 -0.33 47.64
C MET A 1 -30.70 -0.76 46.33
N LEU A 2 -29.35 -0.87 46.35
CA LEU A 2 -28.54 -2.09 46.24
C LEU A 2 -28.82 -2.95 45.01
N MET A 3 -27.95 -2.97 44.03
CA MET A 3 -27.02 -4.10 43.82
C MET A 3 -26.10 -3.82 42.60
N GLN A 4 -24.80 -3.87 42.84
CA GLN A 4 -23.78 -4.11 41.80
C GLN A 4 -23.61 -5.62 41.58
N PRO A 5 -23.02 -6.03 40.49
CA PRO A 5 -22.12 -7.18 40.55
C PRO A 5 -20.69 -6.89 40.03
N LEU A 6 -19.76 -7.40 40.79
CA LEU A 6 -18.34 -7.55 40.54
C LEU A 6 -18.03 -8.50 39.37
N TRP A 7 -17.05 -8.11 38.54
CA TRP A 7 -16.39 -9.04 37.61
C TRP A 7 -14.92 -9.24 38.06
N SER A 8 -14.63 -10.47 38.36
CA SER A 8 -13.33 -10.98 38.75
C SER A 8 -12.39 -11.15 37.55
N ILE A 9 -11.17 -10.62 37.66
CA ILE A 9 -10.08 -10.79 36.70
C ILE A 9 -9.34 -12.09 37.04
N THR A 10 -9.38 -13.05 36.12
CA THR A 10 -8.58 -14.28 36.22
C THR A 10 -7.22 -14.06 35.53
N ARG A 11 -6.17 -14.19 36.31
CA ARG A 11 -4.77 -14.16 35.88
C ARG A 11 -4.43 -15.49 35.19
N ILE A 12 -3.90 -15.45 33.97
CA ILE A 12 -3.23 -16.59 33.35
C ILE A 12 -1.73 -16.29 33.31
N ALA A 13 -0.98 -17.09 34.07
CA ALA A 13 0.47 -17.10 34.06
C ALA A 13 0.96 -18.02 32.92
N LEU A 14 1.83 -17.56 32.05
CA LEU A 14 2.51 -18.35 31.02
C LEU A 14 3.97 -18.55 31.40
N ILE A 15 4.35 -19.80 31.46
CA ILE A 15 5.70 -20.31 31.75
C ILE A 15 6.56 -20.18 30.50
N ALA A 16 7.73 -19.59 30.65
CA ALA A 16 8.75 -19.47 29.61
C ALA A 16 9.55 -20.77 29.48
N ALA A 17 9.64 -21.30 28.26
CA ALA A 17 10.64 -22.29 27.90
C ALA A 17 11.67 -21.64 26.95
N TRP A 18 12.92 -21.65 27.37
CA TRP A 18 14.08 -21.21 26.61
C TRP A 18 14.48 -22.27 25.59
N THR A 19 14.51 -21.90 24.32
CA THR A 19 15.32 -22.62 23.31
C THR A 19 16.12 -21.57 22.52
N MET A 20 17.44 -21.73 22.55
CA MET A 20 18.40 -20.93 21.79
C MET A 20 18.17 -21.17 20.30
N THR A 21 17.92 -20.11 19.53
CA THR A 21 17.97 -20.11 18.08
C THR A 21 18.87 -19.00 17.58
N THR A 22 19.61 -19.28 16.55
CA THR A 22 20.57 -18.44 15.84
C THR A 22 20.03 -17.05 15.46
N PRO A 23 20.86 -16.00 15.38
CA PRO A 23 20.40 -14.65 15.07
C PRO A 23 19.87 -14.57 13.64
N VAL A 24 18.61 -14.20 13.50
CA VAL A 24 17.99 -13.79 12.24
C VAL A 24 18.38 -12.35 11.99
N LEU A 25 19.00 -12.09 10.85
CA LEU A 25 19.47 -10.78 10.44
C LEU A 25 18.30 -9.79 10.26
N ALA A 26 18.55 -8.53 10.53
CA ALA A 26 17.61 -7.41 10.64
C ALA A 26 16.83 -7.02 9.34
N GLU A 27 16.91 -7.82 8.29
CA GLU A 27 16.39 -7.50 6.95
C GLU A 27 14.87 -7.66 6.79
N ASP A 28 14.19 -8.37 7.70
CA ASP A 28 12.80 -8.83 7.48
C ASP A 28 11.68 -7.87 7.91
N ILE A 29 11.98 -6.62 8.34
CA ILE A 29 10.95 -5.75 8.94
C ILE A 29 10.66 -4.49 8.12
N ILE A 30 11.39 -4.24 7.07
CA ILE A 30 11.32 -3.01 6.28
C ILE A 30 10.43 -3.19 5.04
N GLY A 31 9.15 -2.85 5.15
CA GLY A 31 8.24 -2.59 4.03
C GLY A 31 7.92 -3.76 3.07
N PRO A 32 7.12 -3.53 2.01
CA PRO A 32 6.74 -4.54 1.00
C PRO A 32 7.93 -5.11 0.20
N SER A 33 9.09 -4.46 0.21
CA SER A 33 10.32 -4.98 -0.40
C SER A 33 10.85 -6.27 0.26
N ALA A 34 10.49 -6.54 1.51
CA ALA A 34 10.87 -7.77 2.20
C ALA A 34 10.10 -9.02 1.70
N GLN A 35 8.94 -8.85 1.07
CA GLN A 35 8.21 -9.96 0.45
C GLN A 35 8.88 -10.45 -0.85
N GLU A 36 9.71 -9.66 -1.47
CA GLU A 36 10.39 -9.98 -2.72
C GLU A 36 11.52 -11.02 -2.53
N GLN A 37 12.21 -10.99 -1.40
CA GLN A 37 13.38 -11.84 -1.13
C GLN A 37 13.03 -13.29 -0.75
N LEU A 38 11.83 -13.58 -0.26
CA LEU A 38 11.41 -14.94 0.13
C LEU A 38 10.90 -15.79 -1.04
N ARG A 39 10.82 -15.25 -2.27
CA ARG A 39 10.28 -15.94 -3.45
C ARG A 39 11.28 -16.76 -4.27
N ASN A 40 12.58 -16.67 -4.04
CA ASN A 40 13.59 -17.24 -4.94
C ASN A 40 14.22 -18.56 -4.43
N GLY A 41 13.43 -19.50 -3.98
CA GLY A 41 13.86 -20.89 -3.71
C GLY A 41 13.97 -21.74 -4.98
N GLY A 42 14.92 -21.46 -5.85
CA GLY A 42 15.28 -22.32 -6.99
C GLY A 42 16.80 -22.33 -7.14
N SER A 43 17.41 -23.52 -7.06
CA SER A 43 18.83 -23.73 -7.23
C SER A 43 19.28 -23.35 -8.66
N SER A 44 19.82 -22.16 -8.82
CA SER A 44 20.58 -21.74 -9.99
C SER A 44 21.99 -21.35 -9.54
N GLU A 45 23.00 -21.64 -10.35
CA GLU A 45 24.38 -21.20 -10.13
C GLU A 45 24.41 -19.75 -9.67
N GLU A 46 24.97 -19.51 -8.48
CA GLU A 46 25.13 -18.16 -7.91
C GLU A 46 25.99 -17.32 -8.82
N VAL A 47 25.36 -16.50 -9.64
CA VAL A 47 26.06 -15.37 -10.26
C VAL A 47 26.22 -14.34 -9.14
N LYS A 48 27.42 -14.26 -8.54
CA LYS A 48 27.74 -13.22 -7.55
C LYS A 48 27.52 -11.85 -8.18
N PRO A 49 26.72 -10.98 -7.55
CA PRO A 49 26.54 -9.62 -8.04
C PRO A 49 27.89 -8.91 -8.15
N LEU A 50 28.07 -8.15 -9.22
CA LEU A 50 29.28 -7.35 -9.45
C LEU A 50 29.58 -6.38 -8.30
N LEU A 51 28.51 -5.94 -7.60
CA LEU A 51 28.56 -5.06 -6.43
C LEU A 51 27.49 -5.57 -5.44
N PRO A 52 27.85 -6.32 -4.40
CA PRO A 52 26.88 -6.98 -3.50
C PRO A 52 25.96 -6.02 -2.73
N GLU A 53 26.30 -4.74 -2.62
CA GLU A 53 25.50 -3.70 -1.97
C GLU A 53 24.52 -3.00 -2.94
N TRP A 54 24.63 -3.26 -4.25
CA TRP A 54 23.82 -2.59 -5.26
C TRP A 54 22.82 -3.54 -5.89
N HIS A 55 21.58 -3.10 -5.93
CA HIS A 55 20.45 -3.76 -6.57
C HIS A 55 19.92 -2.89 -7.69
N TYR A 56 19.56 -3.49 -8.79
CA TYR A 56 18.92 -2.79 -9.91
C TYR A 56 17.90 -3.71 -10.58
N GLY A 57 16.93 -3.10 -11.20
CA GLY A 57 15.89 -3.87 -11.87
C GLY A 57 14.84 -2.98 -12.50
N GLY A 58 13.74 -3.60 -12.87
CA GLY A 58 12.62 -2.91 -13.45
C GLY A 58 11.47 -3.85 -13.74
N PHE A 59 10.35 -3.29 -14.15
CA PHE A 59 9.19 -4.07 -14.55
C PHE A 59 8.31 -3.29 -15.53
N VAL A 60 7.50 -4.04 -16.27
CA VAL A 60 6.44 -3.52 -17.13
C VAL A 60 5.16 -4.26 -16.79
N ASP A 61 4.09 -3.53 -16.54
CA ASP A 61 2.77 -4.01 -16.16
C ASP A 61 1.74 -3.58 -17.19
N LEU A 62 1.23 -4.54 -17.95
CA LEU A 62 0.18 -4.38 -18.95
C LEU A 62 -1.11 -5.02 -18.45
N GLY A 63 -2.24 -4.34 -18.63
CA GLY A 63 -3.54 -4.83 -18.21
C GLY A 63 -4.65 -4.60 -19.22
N TYR A 64 -5.66 -5.46 -19.16
CA TYR A 64 -6.93 -5.27 -19.83
C TYR A 64 -8.05 -5.55 -18.81
N SER A 65 -8.82 -4.52 -18.47
CA SER A 65 -9.91 -4.61 -17.50
C SER A 65 -11.25 -4.56 -18.22
N LEU A 66 -11.87 -5.72 -18.46
CA LEU A 66 -13.21 -5.81 -19.04
C LEU A 66 -14.24 -5.49 -17.96
N ASN A 67 -14.85 -4.31 -18.02
CA ASN A 67 -15.97 -3.92 -17.16
C ASN A 67 -17.28 -4.21 -17.91
N PHE A 68 -18.13 -5.06 -17.32
CA PHE A 68 -19.40 -5.48 -17.95
C PHE A 68 -20.49 -4.39 -17.94
N ASN A 69 -20.26 -3.27 -17.26
CA ASN A 69 -21.11 -2.09 -17.37
C ASN A 69 -20.84 -1.27 -18.64
N PHE A 70 -19.73 -1.53 -19.33
CA PHE A 70 -19.28 -0.82 -20.53
C PHE A 70 -19.39 0.70 -20.40
N PRO A 71 -18.70 1.33 -19.41
CA PRO A 71 -18.80 2.75 -19.19
C PRO A 71 -18.31 3.54 -20.41
N GLN A 72 -19.07 4.56 -20.81
CA GLN A 72 -18.76 5.35 -22.01
C GLN A 72 -17.44 6.13 -21.90
N ASN A 73 -17.05 6.48 -20.68
CA ASN A 73 -15.80 7.22 -20.40
C ASN A 73 -14.58 6.30 -20.23
N HIS A 74 -14.74 5.00 -20.32
CA HIS A 74 -13.69 4.01 -20.08
C HIS A 74 -13.01 4.13 -18.71
N LEU A 75 -13.72 4.57 -17.67
CA LEU A 75 -13.17 4.76 -16.34
C LEU A 75 -13.78 3.81 -15.31
N PHE A 76 -12.94 3.28 -14.45
CA PHE A 76 -13.32 2.71 -13.17
C PHE A 76 -13.51 3.88 -12.17
N ARG A 77 -14.75 4.16 -11.81
CA ARG A 77 -15.08 5.31 -10.99
C ARG A 77 -14.40 5.25 -9.62
N ASN A 78 -13.86 6.37 -9.18
CA ASN A 78 -13.26 6.54 -7.85
C ASN A 78 -12.07 5.59 -7.60
N ARG A 79 -11.24 5.39 -8.62
CA ARG A 79 -10.02 4.57 -8.49
C ARG A 79 -8.79 5.37 -8.95
N SER A 80 -7.72 5.31 -8.15
CA SER A 80 -6.42 5.89 -8.48
C SER A 80 -5.54 4.93 -9.27
N THR A 81 -5.67 3.63 -8.98
CA THR A 81 -4.92 2.59 -9.66
C THR A 81 -5.82 1.77 -10.57
N THR A 82 -5.25 1.28 -11.69
CA THR A 82 -5.99 0.57 -12.74
C THR A 82 -7.27 1.32 -13.15
N PRO A 83 -7.16 2.65 -13.44
CA PRO A 83 -8.33 3.51 -13.59
C PRO A 83 -9.06 3.29 -14.94
N ARG A 84 -8.40 2.68 -15.94
CA ARG A 84 -8.94 2.48 -17.27
C ARG A 84 -9.60 1.13 -17.41
N VAL A 85 -10.72 1.08 -18.16
CA VAL A 85 -11.46 -0.15 -18.41
C VAL A 85 -11.85 -0.25 -19.90
N ASN A 86 -12.04 -1.50 -20.37
CA ASN A 86 -12.42 -1.86 -21.73
C ASN A 86 -11.41 -1.41 -22.79
N GLU A 87 -10.14 -1.35 -22.43
CA GLU A 87 -9.02 -1.08 -23.32
C GLU A 87 -7.74 -1.73 -22.77
N LEU A 88 -6.75 -1.95 -23.64
CA LEU A 88 -5.41 -2.38 -23.22
C LEU A 88 -4.67 -1.17 -22.66
N ASP A 89 -4.05 -1.35 -21.50
CA ASP A 89 -3.39 -0.26 -20.80
C ASP A 89 -1.99 -0.63 -20.33
N LEU A 90 -1.09 0.36 -20.35
CA LEU A 90 0.18 0.33 -19.66
C LEU A 90 -0.04 0.90 -18.25
N ASN A 91 -0.31 0.02 -17.27
CA ASN A 91 -0.56 0.46 -15.91
C ASN A 91 0.69 1.03 -15.26
N MET A 92 1.84 0.34 -15.43
CA MET A 92 3.11 0.83 -14.89
C MET A 92 4.30 0.28 -15.67
N ALA A 93 5.30 1.12 -15.88
CA ALA A 93 6.66 0.73 -16.20
C ALA A 93 7.62 1.44 -15.26
N ALA A 94 8.58 0.72 -14.70
CA ALA A 94 9.54 1.30 -13.78
C ALA A 94 10.90 0.64 -13.89
N ALA A 95 11.94 1.43 -13.55
CA ALA A 95 13.31 0.94 -13.42
C ALA A 95 13.95 1.57 -12.17
N TYR A 96 14.76 0.80 -11.46
CA TYR A 96 15.38 1.26 -10.21
C TYR A 96 16.84 0.90 -10.09
N VAL A 97 17.52 1.67 -9.27
CA VAL A 97 18.82 1.36 -8.69
C VAL A 97 18.76 1.66 -7.19
N ARG A 98 19.27 0.75 -6.37
CA ARG A 98 19.29 0.85 -4.91
C ARG A 98 20.64 0.42 -4.38
N LYS A 99 21.14 1.14 -3.39
CA LYS A 99 22.23 0.74 -2.53
C LYS A 99 21.74 0.75 -1.09
N ASP A 100 21.80 -0.40 -0.44
CA ASP A 100 21.41 -0.52 0.96
C ASP A 100 22.57 -0.09 1.88
N PRO A 101 22.30 0.64 2.99
CA PRO A 101 23.32 0.95 3.98
C PRO A 101 23.66 -0.29 4.80
N THR A 102 24.97 -0.51 5.00
CA THR A 102 25.51 -1.64 5.80
C THR A 102 26.40 -1.11 6.92
N THR A 103 26.88 -1.99 7.79
CA THR A 103 27.88 -1.63 8.82
C THR A 103 29.19 -1.16 8.24
N ASP A 104 29.57 -1.67 7.05
CA ASP A 104 30.82 -1.32 6.36
C ASP A 104 30.67 -0.08 5.49
N SER A 105 29.48 0.12 4.92
CA SER A 105 29.14 1.28 4.09
C SER A 105 27.81 1.88 4.54
N ARG A 106 27.86 2.80 5.50
CA ARG A 106 26.68 3.28 6.24
C ARG A 106 25.71 4.16 5.47
N TRP A 107 26.05 4.59 4.26
CA TRP A 107 25.14 5.36 3.42
C TRP A 107 24.43 4.46 2.41
N GLY A 108 23.19 4.78 2.13
CA GLY A 108 22.39 4.16 1.11
C GLY A 108 21.68 5.18 0.23
N MET A 109 21.19 4.73 -0.91
CA MET A 109 20.34 5.54 -1.79
C MET A 109 19.39 4.63 -2.57
N GLU A 110 18.28 5.18 -2.98
CA GLU A 110 17.38 4.53 -3.91
C GLU A 110 16.83 5.54 -4.91
N LEU A 111 16.85 5.17 -6.19
CA LEU A 111 16.22 5.92 -7.26
C LEU A 111 15.38 4.96 -8.09
N LEU A 112 14.09 5.23 -8.21
CA LEU A 112 13.16 4.52 -9.07
C LEU A 112 12.43 5.52 -9.94
N GLY A 113 12.62 5.40 -11.26
CA GLY A 113 11.83 6.11 -12.26
C GLY A 113 10.63 5.28 -12.69
N GLN A 114 9.47 5.93 -12.87
CA GLN A 114 8.23 5.24 -13.22
C GLN A 114 7.36 6.05 -14.20
N GLY A 115 6.45 5.35 -14.88
CA GLY A 115 5.44 5.93 -15.74
C GLY A 115 4.33 4.92 -16.06
N GLY A 116 3.18 5.42 -16.47
CA GLY A 116 1.99 4.61 -16.74
C GLY A 116 0.74 5.26 -16.15
N GLN A 117 -0.39 4.58 -16.28
CA GLN A 117 -1.67 5.11 -15.80
C GLN A 117 -1.70 5.21 -14.27
N ASP A 118 -1.17 4.21 -13.57
CA ASP A 118 -1.12 4.19 -12.11
C ASP A 118 -0.20 5.28 -11.51
N ALA A 119 0.67 5.91 -12.32
CA ALA A 119 1.49 7.04 -11.89
C ALA A 119 0.80 8.39 -12.04
N LYS A 120 -0.39 8.48 -12.65
CA LYS A 120 -1.04 9.77 -12.95
C LYS A 120 -1.81 10.37 -11.78
N ASP A 121 -2.46 9.54 -10.97
CA ASP A 121 -3.52 9.98 -10.06
C ASP A 121 -3.09 10.05 -8.60
N PHE A 122 -1.77 9.89 -8.33
CA PHE A 122 -1.28 10.08 -6.99
C PHE A 122 -1.38 11.53 -6.58
N GLY A 123 -2.36 11.93 -5.81
CA GLY A 123 -2.49 13.11 -4.99
C GLY A 123 -1.54 14.29 -5.26
N PHE A 124 -1.12 14.45 -6.52
CA PHE A 124 -0.11 15.43 -6.89
C PHE A 124 -0.66 16.86 -6.91
N GLY A 125 -1.99 17.01 -6.85
CA GLY A 125 -2.65 18.30 -6.62
C GLY A 125 -2.19 19.44 -7.54
N THR A 126 -1.91 19.14 -8.80
CA THR A 126 -1.24 20.06 -9.74
C THR A 126 -1.94 21.40 -9.95
N ASN A 127 -3.23 21.47 -9.62
CA ASN A 127 -4.03 22.69 -9.79
C ASN A 127 -3.93 23.65 -8.61
N LEU A 128 -3.27 23.26 -7.51
CA LEU A 128 -3.10 24.11 -6.34
C LEU A 128 -1.85 24.99 -6.51
N PRO A 129 -1.92 26.32 -6.34
CA PRO A 129 -0.77 27.20 -6.57
C PRO A 129 0.48 26.83 -5.78
N LYS A 130 0.34 26.35 -4.53
CA LYS A 130 1.47 25.98 -3.67
C LYS A 130 2.18 24.69 -4.09
N VAL A 131 1.51 23.81 -4.83
CA VAL A 131 2.06 22.53 -5.29
C VAL A 131 2.28 22.50 -6.81
N GLN A 132 2.26 23.67 -7.44
CA GLN A 132 2.51 23.80 -8.87
C GLN A 132 3.88 23.22 -9.24
N GLY A 133 3.91 22.35 -10.25
CA GLY A 133 5.12 21.64 -10.68
C GLY A 133 5.40 20.33 -9.93
N SER A 134 4.64 20.00 -8.87
CA SER A 134 4.77 18.72 -8.18
C SER A 134 4.45 17.51 -9.06
N ASP A 135 3.75 17.75 -10.17
CA ASP A 135 3.45 16.77 -11.20
C ASP A 135 4.69 16.00 -11.71
N ALA A 136 5.85 16.64 -11.73
CA ALA A 136 7.11 15.98 -12.06
C ALA A 136 7.47 14.84 -11.10
N LEU A 137 7.05 14.91 -9.84
CA LEU A 137 7.37 13.90 -8.83
C LEU A 137 6.69 12.55 -9.09
N ARG A 138 5.58 12.50 -9.83
CA ARG A 138 4.90 11.25 -10.19
C ARG A 138 5.76 10.30 -11.03
N HIS A 139 6.79 10.83 -11.70
CA HIS A 139 7.74 10.03 -12.47
C HIS A 139 8.79 9.36 -11.60
N PHE A 140 8.77 9.59 -10.29
CA PHE A 140 9.61 8.94 -9.31
C PHE A 140 8.75 8.12 -8.35
N GLY A 141 8.99 6.83 -8.29
CA GLY A 141 8.39 5.98 -7.25
C GLY A 141 9.18 6.06 -5.96
N ARG A 142 10.50 6.18 -6.05
CA ARG A 142 11.43 6.38 -4.94
C ARG A 142 12.60 7.24 -5.37
N ALA A 143 12.97 8.19 -4.52
CA ALA A 143 14.16 9.04 -4.72
C ALA A 143 14.63 9.50 -3.34
N ASN A 144 15.49 8.73 -2.70
CA ASN A 144 15.89 8.97 -1.31
C ASN A 144 17.34 8.62 -1.05
N VAL A 145 17.85 9.15 0.05
CA VAL A 145 19.15 8.80 0.63
C VAL A 145 18.93 8.29 2.06
N SER A 146 19.79 7.39 2.50
CA SER A 146 19.73 6.82 3.84
C SER A 146 21.09 6.74 4.51
N TYR A 147 21.07 6.68 5.83
CA TYR A 147 22.27 6.54 6.65
C TYR A 147 21.99 5.62 7.85
N LEU A 148 22.81 4.59 8.01
CA LEU A 148 22.77 3.70 9.17
C LEU A 148 23.64 4.28 10.28
N ALA A 149 23.04 5.01 11.20
CA ALA A 149 23.74 5.56 12.36
C ALA A 149 24.13 4.45 13.36
N PRO A 150 25.34 4.48 13.93
CA PRO A 150 25.81 3.46 14.88
C PRO A 150 25.22 3.70 16.28
N VAL A 151 23.89 3.67 16.41
CA VAL A 151 23.17 3.88 17.66
C VAL A 151 22.44 2.58 18.01
N GLY A 152 22.79 1.97 19.12
CA GLY A 152 22.20 0.70 19.55
C GLY A 152 22.33 -0.39 18.49
N ASN A 153 21.20 -0.95 18.08
CA ASN A 153 21.13 -1.99 17.02
C ASN A 153 21.22 -1.43 15.58
N GLY A 154 21.48 -0.15 15.43
CA GLY A 154 21.48 0.56 14.16
C GLY A 154 20.20 1.38 13.95
N LEU A 155 20.34 2.71 13.85
CA LEU A 155 19.27 3.63 13.54
C LEU A 155 19.38 4.02 12.07
N THR A 156 18.40 3.63 11.26
CA THR A 156 18.34 4.05 9.86
C THR A 156 17.61 5.39 9.76
N LEU A 157 18.29 6.39 9.24
CA LEU A 157 17.72 7.70 8.89
C LEU A 157 17.56 7.74 7.37
N GLN A 158 16.39 8.14 6.88
CA GLN A 158 16.11 8.24 5.45
C GLN A 158 15.42 9.56 5.15
N ALA A 159 15.74 10.17 4.01
CA ALA A 159 15.12 11.42 3.54
C ALA A 159 14.92 11.39 2.04
N GLY A 160 13.79 11.94 1.57
CA GLY A 160 13.37 11.99 0.18
C GLY A 160 12.02 11.37 -0.05
N LEU A 161 11.83 10.78 -1.22
CA LEU A 161 10.62 10.04 -1.61
C LEU A 161 10.82 8.55 -1.34
N PHE A 162 9.96 7.97 -0.53
CA PHE A 162 10.04 6.57 -0.09
C PHE A 162 8.65 5.92 -0.03
N ASN A 163 8.61 4.59 0.07
CA ASN A 163 7.36 3.84 0.23
C ASN A 163 6.65 4.24 1.53
N SER A 164 5.34 4.27 1.48
CA SER A 164 4.51 4.53 2.64
C SER A 164 4.72 3.48 3.73
N PHE A 165 4.60 3.91 4.99
CA PHE A 165 4.45 3.04 6.16
C PHE A 165 2.97 2.74 6.47
N ILE A 166 2.04 3.27 5.69
CA ILE A 166 0.61 3.03 5.75
C ILE A 166 0.25 2.07 4.61
N GLY A 167 -0.63 1.13 4.89
CA GLY A 167 -1.15 0.19 3.92
C GLY A 167 -0.39 -1.14 3.84
N TYR A 168 -1.14 -2.20 3.51
CA TYR A 168 -0.61 -3.54 3.26
C TYR A 168 -0.22 -3.73 1.80
N GLU A 169 -1.01 -3.19 0.87
CA GLU A 169 -0.78 -3.34 -0.56
C GLU A 169 0.16 -2.26 -1.11
N SER A 170 1.03 -2.68 -2.02
CA SER A 170 1.93 -1.82 -2.78
C SER A 170 1.21 -1.11 -3.92
N LEU A 171 1.76 0.03 -4.33
CA LEU A 171 1.46 0.65 -5.62
C LEU A 171 1.61 -0.32 -6.78
N TYR A 172 2.63 -1.16 -6.75
CA TYR A 172 3.01 -2.03 -7.86
C TYR A 172 2.28 -3.37 -7.77
N SER A 173 1.49 -3.70 -8.80
CA SER A 173 0.72 -4.96 -8.86
C SER A 173 1.59 -6.19 -8.65
N LYS A 174 2.84 -6.15 -9.12
CA LYS A 174 3.79 -7.27 -8.99
C LYS A 174 4.02 -7.72 -7.56
N ASP A 175 3.85 -6.82 -6.58
CA ASP A 175 4.12 -7.05 -5.16
C ASP A 175 2.86 -7.45 -4.37
N ASN A 176 1.69 -7.39 -4.99
CA ASN A 176 0.40 -7.69 -4.36
C ASN A 176 -0.09 -9.10 -4.68
N PHE A 177 -0.97 -9.64 -3.85
CA PHE A 177 -1.62 -10.93 -4.09
C PHE A 177 -2.64 -10.86 -5.23
N ASN A 178 -3.37 -9.74 -5.32
CA ASN A 178 -4.33 -9.44 -6.38
C ASN A 178 -3.73 -8.48 -7.40
N TYR A 179 -4.30 -8.39 -8.59
CA TYR A 179 -3.87 -7.46 -9.62
C TYR A 179 -4.32 -6.04 -9.31
N THR A 180 -5.63 -5.85 -9.06
CA THR A 180 -6.17 -4.57 -8.60
C THR A 180 -5.98 -4.40 -7.11
N ARG A 181 -5.78 -3.15 -6.64
CA ARG A 181 -5.62 -2.83 -5.21
C ARG A 181 -6.99 -2.78 -4.51
N ALA A 182 -6.96 -2.87 -3.19
CA ALA A 182 -8.14 -2.68 -2.36
C ALA A 182 -8.64 -1.23 -2.41
N TRP A 183 -9.90 -1.00 -2.03
CA TRP A 183 -10.41 0.35 -1.86
C TRP A 183 -9.62 1.14 -0.80
N ILE A 184 -9.31 0.50 0.35
CA ILE A 184 -8.51 1.15 1.39
C ILE A 184 -7.12 1.55 0.91
N ALA A 185 -6.50 0.77 0.03
CA ALA A 185 -5.18 1.05 -0.50
C ALA A 185 -5.16 2.28 -1.42
N ASP A 186 -6.19 2.45 -2.28
CA ASP A 186 -6.29 3.62 -3.15
C ASP A 186 -6.62 4.92 -2.40
N TYR A 187 -7.09 4.81 -1.15
CA TYR A 187 -7.40 5.95 -0.28
C TYR A 187 -6.43 6.10 0.90
N SER A 188 -5.26 5.46 0.79
CA SER A 188 -4.09 5.69 1.63
C SER A 188 -2.86 6.01 0.77
N PRO A 189 -1.83 6.69 1.34
CA PRO A 189 -0.65 7.04 0.56
C PRO A 189 0.17 5.79 0.23
N TYR A 190 0.55 5.61 -1.04
CA TYR A 190 1.52 4.61 -1.46
C TYR A 190 2.96 5.10 -1.32
N LEU A 191 3.15 6.40 -1.43
CA LEU A 191 4.43 7.07 -1.37
C LEU A 191 4.38 8.22 -0.37
N MET A 192 5.49 8.49 0.28
CA MET A 192 5.67 9.59 1.23
C MET A 192 6.90 10.41 0.88
N PHE A 193 6.82 11.73 0.98
CA PHE A 193 7.96 12.62 0.77
C PHE A 193 8.27 13.38 2.04
N GLY A 194 9.46 13.14 2.60
CA GLY A 194 9.90 13.74 3.86
C GLY A 194 11.13 13.04 4.42
N ALA A 195 11.12 12.80 5.71
CA ALA A 195 12.19 12.08 6.41
C ALA A 195 11.60 11.07 7.40
N ASN A 196 12.34 10.01 7.65
CA ASN A 196 11.97 9.01 8.64
C ASN A 196 13.20 8.49 9.42
N ALA A 197 12.91 7.91 10.57
CA ALA A 197 13.88 7.23 11.44
C ALA A 197 13.32 5.86 11.79
N GLN A 198 14.06 4.80 11.46
CA GLN A 198 13.66 3.41 11.65
C GLN A 198 14.61 2.73 12.63
N TYR A 199 14.05 2.03 13.61
CA TYR A 199 14.85 1.38 14.64
C TYR A 199 14.32 -0.01 15.00
N GLN A 200 15.23 -0.99 15.01
CA GLN A 200 14.95 -2.33 15.52
C GLN A 200 15.27 -2.38 17.00
N PHE A 201 14.24 -2.42 17.86
CA PHE A 201 14.45 -2.48 19.31
C PHE A 201 14.99 -3.84 19.77
N ASN A 202 14.45 -4.91 19.20
CA ASN A 202 14.87 -6.29 19.39
C ASN A 202 14.28 -7.18 18.28
N GLU A 203 14.47 -8.50 18.35
CA GLU A 203 14.00 -9.46 17.33
C GLU A 203 12.48 -9.41 17.06
N ARG A 204 11.69 -8.88 18.01
CA ARG A 204 10.22 -8.88 17.93
C ARG A 204 9.63 -7.49 17.69
N TRP A 205 10.34 -6.42 18.04
CA TRP A 205 9.81 -5.07 18.00
C TRP A 205 10.65 -4.15 17.14
N SER A 206 10.00 -3.45 16.24
CA SER A 206 10.59 -2.34 15.51
C SER A 206 9.65 -1.13 15.51
N GLY A 207 10.21 0.03 15.24
CA GLY A 207 9.45 1.26 15.16
C GLY A 207 9.98 2.17 14.07
N VAL A 208 9.07 2.99 13.56
CA VAL A 208 9.37 4.05 12.61
C VAL A 208 8.71 5.32 13.13
N PHE A 209 9.42 6.43 13.03
CA PHE A 209 8.86 7.77 13.14
C PHE A 209 9.11 8.50 11.83
N PHE A 210 8.10 9.21 11.31
CA PHE A 210 8.24 9.94 10.07
C PHE A 210 7.62 11.34 10.14
N ILE A 211 8.23 12.25 9.38
CA ILE A 211 7.76 13.61 9.11
C ILE A 211 7.66 13.75 7.62
N ILE A 212 6.49 14.05 7.10
CA ILE A 212 6.22 14.13 5.67
C ILE A 212 5.47 15.42 5.33
N ASN A 213 5.44 15.74 4.05
CA ASN A 213 4.72 16.92 3.59
C ASN A 213 3.23 16.80 3.89
N GLU A 214 2.54 15.82 3.31
CA GLU A 214 1.10 15.60 3.49
C GLU A 214 0.72 14.13 3.30
N TYR A 215 -0.56 13.82 3.53
CA TYR A 215 -1.09 12.47 3.36
C TYR A 215 -1.10 12.02 1.89
N PHE A 216 -1.67 12.83 0.99
CA PHE A 216 -1.75 12.51 -0.44
C PHE A 216 -0.84 13.35 -1.33
N HIS A 217 -0.38 14.52 -0.88
CA HIS A 217 0.46 15.38 -1.69
C HIS A 217 1.93 15.13 -1.38
N LEU A 218 2.74 14.94 -2.42
CA LEU A 218 4.19 14.83 -2.27
C LEU A 218 4.85 16.18 -1.99
N GLN A 219 4.18 17.29 -2.29
CA GLN A 219 4.55 18.63 -1.83
C GLN A 219 3.56 19.16 -0.81
N ASN A 220 4.03 20.06 0.05
CA ASN A 220 3.21 20.62 1.11
C ASN A 220 2.31 21.74 0.57
N SER A 221 0.99 21.56 0.64
CA SER A 221 0.00 22.56 0.24
C SER A 221 -0.44 23.49 1.39
N ASN A 222 0.09 23.28 2.59
CA ASN A 222 -0.16 24.06 3.79
C ASN A 222 1.13 24.53 4.47
N ASN A 223 1.11 25.02 5.71
CA ASN A 223 2.27 25.67 6.35
C ASN A 223 2.98 24.79 7.38
N VAL A 224 2.52 23.54 7.58
CA VAL A 224 3.07 22.63 8.58
C VAL A 224 3.21 21.23 7.99
N PRO A 225 4.22 20.47 8.39
CA PRO A 225 4.35 19.07 7.99
C PRO A 225 3.35 18.19 8.72
N SER A 226 3.23 16.96 8.23
CA SER A 226 2.50 15.89 8.88
C SER A 226 3.45 14.92 9.56
N TYR A 227 2.96 14.23 10.58
CA TYR A 227 3.73 13.35 11.44
C TYR A 227 3.08 11.97 11.50
N GLY A 228 3.89 10.96 11.72
CA GLY A 228 3.36 9.64 12.02
C GLY A 228 4.39 8.73 12.65
N ALA A 229 3.88 7.64 13.17
CA ALA A 229 4.69 6.58 13.74
C ALA A 229 4.09 5.22 13.41
N GLN A 230 4.94 4.24 13.21
CA GLN A 230 4.57 2.84 13.08
C GLN A 230 5.28 2.02 14.13
N VAL A 231 4.57 1.06 14.70
CA VAL A 231 5.14 -0.01 15.52
C VAL A 231 4.84 -1.34 14.84
N ALA A 232 5.84 -2.19 14.68
CA ALA A 232 5.67 -3.55 14.22
C ALA A 232 6.06 -4.53 15.33
N PHE A 233 5.26 -5.60 15.47
CA PHE A 233 5.43 -6.65 16.45
C PHE A 233 5.35 -8.02 15.81
N LYS A 234 6.41 -8.82 15.96
CA LYS A 234 6.51 -10.21 15.51
C LYS A 234 6.64 -11.13 16.75
N PRO A 235 5.54 -11.60 17.34
CA PRO A 235 5.61 -12.47 18.53
C PRO A 235 6.28 -13.80 18.24
N SER A 236 6.14 -14.30 17.01
CA SER A 236 6.75 -15.52 16.48
C SER A 236 6.84 -15.41 14.95
N ALA A 237 7.63 -16.28 14.32
CA ALA A 237 7.90 -16.25 12.88
C ALA A 237 6.66 -16.14 11.97
N PRO A 238 5.51 -16.84 12.22
CA PRO A 238 4.36 -16.77 11.31
C PRO A 238 3.51 -15.49 11.46
N TRP A 239 3.71 -14.69 12.52
CA TRP A 239 2.83 -13.56 12.81
C TRP A 239 3.54 -12.22 12.71
N THR A 240 2.90 -11.28 12.01
CA THR A 240 3.30 -9.87 11.99
C THR A 240 2.10 -9.00 12.29
N PHE A 241 2.26 -8.07 13.23
CA PHE A 241 1.28 -7.03 13.54
C PHE A 241 1.95 -5.68 13.29
N LYS A 242 1.23 -4.76 12.64
CA LYS A 242 1.69 -3.38 12.46
C LYS A 242 0.56 -2.43 12.83
N GLU A 243 0.91 -1.35 13.49
CA GLU A 243 0.02 -0.24 13.76
C GLU A 243 0.71 1.04 13.34
N THR A 244 0.06 1.81 12.47
CA THR A 244 0.55 3.11 11.99
C THR A 244 -0.44 4.19 12.34
N VAL A 245 0.02 5.27 12.94
CA VAL A 245 -0.78 6.46 13.22
C VAL A 245 -0.20 7.63 12.46
N TYR A 246 -1.08 8.40 11.81
CA TYR A 246 -0.76 9.64 11.11
C TYR A 246 -1.54 10.80 11.72
N TYR A 247 -0.88 11.95 11.80
CA TYR A 247 -1.46 13.21 12.28
C TYR A 247 -0.90 14.40 11.49
N GLY A 248 -1.78 15.22 10.92
CA GLY A 248 -1.41 16.42 10.20
C GLY A 248 -2.54 17.01 9.38
N PRO A 249 -2.42 18.24 8.86
CA PRO A 249 -3.38 18.81 7.94
C PRO A 249 -3.21 18.19 6.54
N ASP A 250 -4.29 18.11 5.79
CA ASP A 250 -4.29 17.59 4.41
C ASP A 250 -5.18 18.48 3.48
N GLN A 251 -5.66 19.60 3.98
CA GLN A 251 -6.40 20.57 3.22
C GLN A 251 -5.48 21.74 2.90
N SER A 252 -5.46 22.15 1.63
CA SER A 252 -4.62 23.26 1.16
C SER A 252 -4.91 24.56 1.92
N ASP A 253 -3.85 25.33 2.19
CA ASP A 253 -3.90 26.60 2.88
C ASP A 253 -4.44 26.54 4.32
N THR A 254 -4.32 25.37 4.97
CA THR A 254 -4.75 25.17 6.35
C THR A 254 -3.56 25.00 7.32
N SER A 255 -3.85 24.75 8.57
CA SER A 255 -2.90 24.52 9.66
C SER A 255 -3.32 23.31 10.49
N LEU A 256 -2.60 23.02 11.59
CA LEU A 256 -2.94 21.94 12.50
C LEU A 256 -4.33 22.06 13.15
N GLU A 257 -5.00 23.19 13.05
CA GLU A 257 -6.39 23.34 13.45
C GLU A 257 -7.32 22.41 12.67
N PHE A 258 -7.01 22.16 11.39
CA PHE A 258 -7.79 21.27 10.50
C PHE A 258 -7.10 19.93 10.29
N TRP A 259 -6.66 19.31 11.37
CA TRP A 259 -5.91 18.09 11.34
C TRP A 259 -6.75 16.87 10.90
N ARG A 260 -6.06 15.94 10.24
CA ARG A 260 -6.47 14.57 10.03
C ARG A 260 -5.78 13.69 11.07
N LEU A 261 -6.52 12.82 11.72
CA LEU A 261 -6.01 11.67 12.44
C LEU A 261 -6.40 10.41 11.68
N PHE A 262 -5.43 9.55 11.45
CA PHE A 262 -5.63 8.31 10.73
C PHE A 262 -4.85 7.19 11.42
N SER A 263 -5.45 6.00 11.47
CA SER A 263 -4.86 4.78 12.00
C SER A 263 -5.01 3.66 10.98
N ASP A 264 -3.96 2.86 10.85
CA ASP A 264 -3.84 1.71 9.97
C ASP A 264 -3.30 0.52 10.75
N SER A 265 -4.14 -0.50 10.94
CA SER A 265 -3.84 -1.72 11.69
C SER A 265 -3.73 -2.89 10.73
N ILE A 266 -2.60 -3.58 10.71
CA ILE A 266 -2.31 -4.71 9.84
C ILE A 266 -1.98 -5.93 10.68
N VAL A 267 -2.54 -7.08 10.29
CA VAL A 267 -2.13 -8.40 10.75
C VAL A 267 -1.80 -9.29 9.55
N GLU A 268 -0.68 -9.97 9.61
CA GLU A 268 -0.31 -11.01 8.65
C GLU A 268 -0.02 -12.30 9.38
N TRP A 269 -0.57 -13.40 8.86
CA TRP A 269 -0.34 -14.75 9.35
C TRP A 269 0.10 -15.67 8.21
N LYS A 270 1.37 -16.07 8.23
CA LYS A 270 1.91 -17.13 7.38
C LYS A 270 1.53 -18.48 7.99
N VAL A 271 0.37 -19.02 7.56
CA VAL A 271 -0.17 -20.27 8.10
C VAL A 271 0.82 -21.43 7.89
N ASN A 272 1.42 -21.45 6.71
CA ASN A 272 2.51 -22.33 6.29
C ASN A 272 3.22 -21.67 5.08
N ASP A 273 4.13 -22.39 4.42
CA ASP A 273 4.88 -21.88 3.27
C ASP A 273 4.00 -21.56 2.05
N ASP A 274 2.83 -22.18 1.95
CA ASP A 274 1.92 -22.01 0.82
C ASP A 274 0.79 -21.01 1.10
N VAL A 275 0.40 -20.80 2.35
CA VAL A 275 -0.80 -20.03 2.72
C VAL A 275 -0.43 -18.83 3.58
N THR A 276 -0.75 -17.65 3.07
CA THR A 276 -0.68 -16.39 3.82
C THR A 276 -2.08 -15.76 3.90
N LEU A 277 -2.47 -15.41 5.11
CA LEU A 277 -3.69 -14.65 5.41
C LEU A 277 -3.29 -13.29 5.95
N SER A 278 -3.97 -12.24 5.53
CA SER A 278 -3.78 -10.91 6.10
C SER A 278 -5.10 -10.20 6.32
N GLY A 279 -5.07 -9.24 7.22
CA GLY A 279 -6.18 -8.33 7.49
C GLY A 279 -5.63 -6.94 7.70
N GLU A 280 -6.31 -5.97 7.11
CA GLU A 280 -6.02 -4.56 7.25
C GLU A 280 -7.29 -3.82 7.62
N TYR A 281 -7.19 -2.92 8.59
CA TYR A 281 -8.26 -2.04 9.01
C TYR A 281 -7.76 -0.62 9.11
N GLN A 282 -8.46 0.29 8.45
CA GLN A 282 -8.13 1.70 8.41
C GLN A 282 -9.30 2.55 8.93
N VAL A 283 -8.98 3.59 9.68
CA VAL A 283 -9.96 4.58 10.14
C VAL A 283 -9.34 5.97 10.13
N GLY A 284 -10.08 6.93 9.59
CA GLY A 284 -9.65 8.32 9.53
C GLY A 284 -10.76 9.30 9.91
N THR A 285 -10.35 10.39 10.53
CA THR A 285 -11.22 11.53 10.81
C THR A 285 -10.48 12.83 10.53
N GLN A 286 -11.20 13.81 10.02
CA GLN A 286 -10.65 15.11 9.67
C GLN A 286 -11.62 16.22 10.02
N GLU A 287 -11.10 17.33 10.52
CA GLU A 287 -11.86 18.57 10.66
C GLU A 287 -11.77 19.37 9.36
N MET A 288 -12.93 19.78 8.83
CA MET A 288 -12.99 20.45 7.53
C MET A 288 -12.89 21.96 7.70
N ALA A 289 -12.05 22.60 6.88
CA ALA A 289 -11.95 24.06 6.78
C ALA A 289 -13.13 24.66 5.96
N THR A 290 -14.34 24.33 6.38
CA THR A 290 -15.60 24.81 5.77
C THR A 290 -16.50 25.40 6.86
N PRO A 291 -17.55 26.18 6.52
CA PRO A 291 -18.43 26.77 7.52
C PRO A 291 -18.96 25.75 8.51
N GLY A 292 -18.76 26.02 9.81
CA GLY A 292 -19.15 25.12 10.89
C GLY A 292 -18.09 24.07 11.26
N ASN A 293 -16.96 24.03 10.57
CA ASN A 293 -15.84 23.10 10.82
C ASN A 293 -16.30 21.66 11.11
N PRO A 294 -17.10 21.05 10.23
CA PRO A 294 -17.62 19.73 10.48
C PRO A 294 -16.51 18.70 10.52
N ARG A 295 -16.61 17.75 11.44
CA ARG A 295 -15.72 16.60 11.49
C ARG A 295 -16.26 15.49 10.59
N VAL A 296 -15.44 15.04 9.68
CA VAL A 296 -15.74 13.95 8.73
C VAL A 296 -15.03 12.67 9.13
N PHE A 297 -15.58 11.55 8.68
CA PHE A 297 -15.13 10.22 9.09
C PHE A 297 -15.20 9.25 7.91
N TYR A 298 -14.18 8.39 7.80
CA TYR A 298 -14.12 7.27 6.86
C TYR A 298 -13.42 6.08 7.49
N MET A 299 -13.73 4.88 7.01
CA MET A 299 -13.06 3.65 7.43
C MET A 299 -13.19 2.56 6.38
N GLY A 300 -12.32 1.56 6.46
CA GLY A 300 -12.40 0.39 5.61
C GLY A 300 -11.61 -0.77 6.16
N ALA A 301 -11.85 -1.94 5.59
CA ALA A 301 -11.08 -3.14 5.86
C ALA A 301 -10.92 -3.97 4.59
N ALA A 302 -9.79 -4.64 4.48
CA ALA A 302 -9.50 -5.62 3.45
C ALA A 302 -8.85 -6.86 4.06
N PHE A 303 -9.13 -8.03 3.47
CA PHE A 303 -8.61 -9.30 3.94
C PHE A 303 -7.93 -10.06 2.78
N PRO A 304 -6.75 -9.63 2.34
CA PRO A 304 -5.99 -10.32 1.30
C PRO A 304 -5.52 -11.69 1.78
N MET A 305 -5.78 -12.72 0.99
CA MET A 305 -5.38 -14.09 1.25
C MET A 305 -4.72 -14.66 0.00
N ARG A 306 -3.65 -15.43 0.18
CA ARG A 306 -2.96 -16.09 -0.91
C ARG A 306 -2.70 -17.54 -0.58
N TRP A 307 -2.90 -18.39 -1.57
CA TRP A 307 -2.56 -19.78 -1.55
C TRP A 307 -1.69 -20.12 -2.77
N HIS A 308 -0.46 -20.59 -2.52
CA HIS A 308 0.38 -21.22 -3.54
C HIS A 308 -0.08 -22.66 -3.69
N ILE A 309 -0.64 -23.01 -4.86
CA ILE A 309 -1.25 -24.34 -5.07
C ILE A 309 -0.18 -25.38 -5.37
N ALA A 310 0.58 -25.19 -6.42
CA ALA A 310 1.70 -26.03 -6.83
C ALA A 310 2.47 -25.39 -8.00
N GLY A 311 3.79 -25.59 -8.06
CA GLY A 311 4.63 -25.12 -9.16
C GLY A 311 4.46 -23.62 -9.41
N PRO A 312 4.07 -23.18 -10.62
CA PRO A 312 3.93 -21.74 -10.91
C PRO A 312 2.57 -21.14 -10.51
N TRP A 313 1.64 -21.93 -9.96
CA TRP A 313 0.27 -21.53 -9.72
C TRP A 313 0.02 -21.01 -8.30
N SER A 314 -0.61 -19.85 -8.20
CA SER A 314 -1.17 -19.34 -6.95
C SER A 314 -2.59 -18.81 -7.20
N VAL A 315 -3.39 -18.77 -6.14
CA VAL A 315 -4.69 -18.09 -6.11
C VAL A 315 -4.72 -17.10 -4.97
N ALA A 316 -5.48 -16.03 -5.14
CA ALA A 316 -5.72 -15.04 -4.10
C ALA A 316 -7.21 -14.70 -4.02
N LEU A 317 -7.63 -14.34 -2.81
CA LEU A 317 -8.98 -13.86 -2.53
C LEU A 317 -8.86 -12.64 -1.62
N ARG A 318 -9.64 -11.59 -1.91
CA ARG A 318 -9.71 -10.37 -1.09
C ARG A 318 -11.15 -9.88 -0.99
N PRO A 319 -11.89 -10.21 0.07
CA PRO A 319 -13.08 -9.48 0.46
C PRO A 319 -12.68 -8.15 1.10
N GLU A 320 -13.47 -7.09 0.85
CA GLU A 320 -13.19 -5.76 1.34
C GLU A 320 -14.45 -4.93 1.56
N VAL A 321 -14.37 -3.96 2.45
CA VAL A 321 -15.41 -2.96 2.71
C VAL A 321 -14.77 -1.60 2.89
N TYR A 322 -15.39 -0.56 2.31
CA TYR A 322 -14.95 0.82 2.46
C TYR A 322 -16.15 1.74 2.66
N TRP A 323 -16.16 2.50 3.75
CA TRP A 323 -17.20 3.44 4.08
C TRP A 323 -16.66 4.86 4.12
N ASP A 324 -16.98 5.63 3.11
CA ASP A 324 -16.76 7.07 3.07
C ASP A 324 -18.03 7.79 3.48
N ARG A 325 -18.20 7.93 4.80
CA ARG A 325 -19.44 8.44 5.40
C ARG A 325 -19.83 9.83 4.89
N ASN A 326 -18.84 10.67 4.63
CA ASN A 326 -19.04 12.07 4.32
C ASN A 326 -18.52 12.45 2.92
N GLY A 327 -18.10 11.48 2.11
CA GLY A 327 -17.60 11.72 0.76
C GLY A 327 -16.24 12.41 0.70
N LEU A 328 -15.45 12.38 1.79
CA LEU A 328 -14.14 13.04 1.83
C LEU A 328 -13.14 12.42 0.86
N MET A 329 -13.09 11.10 0.82
CA MET A 329 -12.04 10.37 0.11
C MET A 329 -12.45 10.05 -1.33
N THR A 330 -13.66 9.58 -1.53
CA THR A 330 -14.18 9.16 -2.84
C THR A 330 -14.94 10.27 -3.58
N GLY A 331 -15.14 11.42 -2.95
CA GLY A 331 -16.00 12.49 -3.44
C GLY A 331 -17.50 12.16 -3.38
N SER A 332 -17.87 11.07 -2.68
CA SER A 332 -19.24 10.57 -2.64
C SER A 332 -19.54 9.89 -1.30
N GLU A 333 -20.67 10.25 -0.68
CA GLU A 333 -21.16 9.51 0.50
C GLU A 333 -21.56 8.12 0.08
N GLN A 334 -20.75 7.11 0.43
CA GLN A 334 -21.00 5.73 0.00
C GLN A 334 -20.39 4.70 0.93
N LEU A 335 -20.98 3.51 0.89
CA LEU A 335 -20.44 2.27 1.41
C LEU A 335 -20.18 1.34 0.23
N VAL A 336 -18.94 0.96 0.03
CA VAL A 336 -18.52 -0.01 -0.99
C VAL A 336 -18.21 -1.34 -0.33
N ARG A 337 -18.72 -2.41 -0.93
CA ARG A 337 -18.34 -3.79 -0.62
C ARG A 337 -17.78 -4.41 -1.89
N ALA A 338 -16.68 -5.13 -1.76
CA ALA A 338 -16.11 -5.77 -2.93
C ALA A 338 -15.53 -7.15 -2.59
N VAL A 339 -15.41 -7.97 -3.61
CA VAL A 339 -14.68 -9.23 -3.56
C VAL A 339 -13.85 -9.39 -4.82
N THR A 340 -12.58 -9.75 -4.64
CA THR A 340 -11.63 -9.95 -5.71
C THR A 340 -11.03 -11.35 -5.61
N THR A 341 -11.02 -12.08 -6.73
CA THR A 341 -10.38 -13.41 -6.82
C THR A 341 -9.40 -13.41 -7.99
N THR A 342 -8.17 -13.86 -7.75
CA THR A 342 -7.09 -13.84 -8.75
C THR A 342 -6.47 -15.21 -8.89
N ALA A 343 -6.31 -15.68 -10.12
CA ALA A 343 -5.42 -16.79 -10.47
C ALA A 343 -4.12 -16.22 -11.04
N GLU A 344 -3.01 -16.63 -10.50
CA GLU A 344 -1.66 -16.20 -10.90
C GLU A 344 -0.89 -17.38 -11.46
N TYR A 345 -0.21 -17.16 -12.58
CA TYR A 345 0.79 -18.05 -13.15
C TYR A 345 2.12 -17.32 -13.27
N LYS A 346 3.16 -17.79 -12.58
CA LYS A 346 4.50 -17.19 -12.61
C LYS A 346 5.45 -18.03 -13.44
N PHE A 347 6.01 -17.44 -14.49
CA PHE A 347 7.04 -18.04 -15.35
C PHE A 347 8.43 -17.57 -14.90
N PRO A 348 9.13 -18.29 -14.04
CA PRO A 348 10.47 -17.92 -13.63
C PRO A 348 11.47 -18.23 -14.77
N TYR A 349 12.36 -17.29 -15.06
CA TYR A 349 13.44 -17.50 -16.01
C TYR A 349 14.70 -16.74 -15.59
N LYS A 350 15.66 -17.45 -14.99
CA LYS A 350 16.89 -16.84 -14.45
C LYS A 350 16.54 -15.68 -13.48
N TRP A 351 16.97 -14.48 -13.82
CA TRP A 351 16.75 -13.23 -13.08
C TRP A 351 15.53 -12.43 -13.56
N THR A 352 14.71 -13.00 -14.43
CA THR A 352 13.45 -12.41 -14.91
C THR A 352 12.26 -13.26 -14.48
N ASN A 353 11.10 -12.63 -14.32
CA ASN A 353 9.85 -13.33 -14.17
C ASN A 353 8.80 -12.71 -15.10
N MET A 354 7.95 -13.56 -15.68
CA MET A 354 6.71 -13.12 -16.29
C MET A 354 5.57 -13.62 -15.43
N ILE A 355 4.69 -12.74 -15.01
CA ILE A 355 3.55 -13.02 -14.15
C ILE A 355 2.29 -12.76 -14.95
N ALA A 356 1.51 -13.80 -15.20
CA ALA A 356 0.19 -13.68 -15.83
C ALA A 356 -0.89 -13.81 -14.75
N ARG A 357 -1.86 -12.92 -14.75
CA ARG A 357 -2.98 -12.91 -13.83
C ARG A 357 -4.31 -12.86 -14.55
N LEU A 358 -5.24 -13.68 -14.09
CA LEU A 358 -6.66 -13.60 -14.41
C LEU A 358 -7.39 -13.27 -13.11
N GLU A 359 -8.06 -12.12 -13.08
CA GLU A 359 -8.76 -11.64 -11.90
C GLU A 359 -10.24 -11.39 -12.20
N TYR A 360 -11.10 -11.83 -11.30
CA TYR A 360 -12.51 -11.44 -11.26
C TYR A 360 -12.74 -10.53 -10.08
N ARG A 361 -13.39 -9.39 -10.30
CA ARG A 361 -13.74 -8.42 -9.29
C ARG A 361 -15.21 -8.07 -9.36
N TYR A 362 -15.86 -8.07 -8.20
CA TYR A 362 -17.21 -7.56 -7.99
C TYR A 362 -17.15 -6.42 -6.99
N ASP A 363 -17.77 -5.29 -7.31
CA ASP A 363 -17.97 -4.16 -6.41
C ASP A 363 -19.45 -3.79 -6.36
N GLU A 364 -19.95 -3.50 -5.14
CA GLU A 364 -21.26 -2.94 -4.87
C GLU A 364 -21.09 -1.64 -4.08
N SER A 365 -21.82 -0.59 -4.47
CA SER A 365 -21.81 0.70 -3.81
C SER A 365 -23.21 1.13 -3.45
N THR A 366 -23.41 1.53 -2.18
CA THR A 366 -24.66 2.07 -1.65
C THR A 366 -24.44 3.44 -1.04
N GLY A 367 -25.44 4.29 -1.05
CA GLY A 367 -25.36 5.67 -0.53
C GLY A 367 -25.77 6.72 -1.56
N PRO A 368 -26.02 7.98 -1.14
CA PRO A 368 -26.56 9.02 -2.02
C PRO A 368 -25.70 9.36 -3.22
N GLY A 369 -24.36 9.26 -3.07
CA GLY A 369 -23.40 9.52 -4.15
C GLY A 369 -22.80 8.26 -4.75
N GLY A 370 -23.25 7.08 -4.31
CA GLY A 370 -22.70 5.78 -4.69
C GLY A 370 -22.95 5.39 -6.15
N GLY A 371 -22.32 4.28 -6.55
CA GLY A 371 -22.49 3.67 -7.86
C GLY A 371 -21.27 3.76 -8.77
N PHE A 372 -21.33 3.02 -9.87
CA PHE A 372 -20.28 2.87 -10.88
C PHE A 372 -20.77 3.33 -12.23
N PHE A 373 -19.90 3.84 -13.06
CA PHE A 373 -20.23 4.26 -14.42
C PHE A 373 -20.82 3.11 -15.25
N ARG A 374 -21.80 3.44 -16.08
CA ARG A 374 -22.44 2.52 -17.03
C ARG A 374 -22.38 3.05 -18.45
N SER A 375 -22.84 2.26 -19.42
CA SER A 375 -23.06 2.71 -20.77
C SER A 375 -24.19 3.76 -20.81
N GLY A 376 -23.98 4.79 -21.63
CA GLY A 376 -24.96 5.83 -21.90
C GLY A 376 -25.03 6.95 -20.88
N GLU A 377 -25.42 8.11 -21.39
CA GLU A 377 -25.65 9.33 -20.65
C GLU A 377 -27.09 9.40 -20.12
N ILE A 378 -27.27 10.00 -18.97
CA ILE A 378 -28.61 10.35 -18.41
C ILE A 378 -28.99 11.81 -18.71
N ALA A 379 -28.00 12.64 -19.07
CA ALA A 379 -28.12 13.98 -19.58
C ALA A 379 -26.86 14.31 -20.39
N PRO A 380 -26.85 15.33 -21.25
CA PRO A 380 -25.67 15.69 -22.05
C PRO A 380 -24.41 15.85 -21.17
N GLY A 381 -23.38 15.02 -21.41
CA GLY A 381 -22.15 14.99 -20.65
C GLY A 381 -22.21 14.33 -19.26
N VAL A 382 -23.35 13.76 -18.84
CA VAL A 382 -23.55 13.11 -17.56
C VAL A 382 -23.75 11.60 -17.73
N ILE A 383 -22.71 10.84 -17.44
CA ILE A 383 -22.76 9.37 -17.52
C ILE A 383 -23.59 8.80 -16.38
N GLY A 384 -24.46 7.85 -16.69
CA GLY A 384 -25.31 7.18 -15.70
C GLY A 384 -24.51 6.29 -14.76
N LEU A 385 -25.04 6.07 -13.55
CA LEU A 385 -24.49 5.19 -12.55
C LEU A 385 -25.37 3.94 -12.34
N THR A 386 -24.75 2.88 -11.90
CA THR A 386 -25.37 1.63 -11.45
C THR A 386 -24.76 1.20 -10.11
N PRO A 387 -25.53 0.56 -9.20
CA PRO A 387 -25.04 0.25 -7.87
C PRO A 387 -23.94 -0.81 -7.84
N ALA A 388 -23.78 -1.61 -8.88
CA ALA A 388 -22.80 -2.69 -8.90
C ALA A 388 -22.06 -2.77 -10.23
N GLN A 389 -20.87 -3.38 -10.16
CA GLN A 389 -20.10 -3.73 -11.35
C GLN A 389 -19.43 -5.09 -11.21
N HIS A 390 -19.24 -5.72 -12.36
CA HIS A 390 -18.44 -6.94 -12.52
C HIS A 390 -17.29 -6.65 -13.48
N MET A 391 -16.12 -7.15 -13.16
CA MET A 391 -14.94 -6.99 -14.00
C MET A 391 -14.20 -8.32 -14.16
N LEU A 392 -13.66 -8.54 -15.35
CA LEU A 392 -12.69 -9.59 -15.63
C LEU A 392 -11.40 -8.92 -16.11
N ILE A 393 -10.31 -9.17 -15.40
CA ILE A 393 -9.06 -8.43 -15.57
C ILE A 393 -7.96 -9.42 -15.98
N PHE A 394 -7.22 -9.07 -17.04
CA PHE A 394 -6.05 -9.79 -17.52
C PHE A 394 -4.83 -8.92 -17.26
N GLY A 395 -3.92 -9.39 -16.45
CA GLY A 395 -2.65 -8.72 -16.14
C GLY A 395 -1.47 -9.52 -16.67
N LEU A 396 -0.51 -8.84 -17.28
CA LEU A 396 0.77 -9.41 -17.70
C LEU A 396 1.88 -8.51 -17.19
N ILE A 397 2.69 -9.03 -16.27
CA ILE A 397 3.76 -8.28 -15.64
C ILE A 397 5.08 -8.99 -15.94
N TRP A 398 6.02 -8.26 -16.53
CA TRP A 398 7.38 -8.71 -16.72
C TRP A 398 8.29 -8.00 -15.72
N THR A 399 9.11 -8.74 -14.98
CA THR A 399 10.06 -8.19 -14.01
C THR A 399 11.49 -8.60 -14.33
N LEU A 400 12.40 -7.71 -13.98
CA LEU A 400 13.84 -7.88 -14.06
C LEU A 400 14.42 -7.42 -12.74
N ASP A 401 15.15 -8.28 -12.04
CA ASP A 401 15.83 -7.93 -10.80
C ASP A 401 17.27 -8.44 -10.84
N SER A 402 18.21 -7.64 -10.31
CA SER A 402 19.61 -8.07 -10.20
C SER A 402 19.71 -9.31 -9.30
N PRO A 403 20.65 -10.19 -9.59
CA PRO A 403 20.92 -11.36 -8.76
C PRO A 403 21.22 -11.00 -7.32
#